data_6eb4f09449dc77158e808e6b8cd893e2
#
_entry.id   6eb4f09449dc77158e808e6b8cd893e2
#
_cell.length_a   1.000
_cell.length_b   1.000
_cell.length_c   1.000
_cell.angle_alpha   90.00
_cell.angle_beta   90.00
_cell.angle_gamma   90.00
#
_symmetry.space_group_name_H-M   'P 1'
#
loop_
_entity.id
_entity.type
_entity.pdbx_description
1 polymer ?
#
loop_
_entity_poly.entity_id
_entity_poly.type
_entity_poly.pdbx_seq_one_letter_code
_entity_poly.pdbx_strand_id
1 'polypeptide(L)'
;MFSVLIYETIIKSGKTFYGYLETKSSVKIPNKVKTIAERALYGNKSLKEIYIPKTVTKIKGEAFSYMKKIQIKIASKNKYYFVSKGCVVSRRTGRLVVAVIKKRIITIPEKVTVLKEGTSFAGGECDKIIFPKTLKKVYSYWNTSLNSASDIKLVFKSKVPPVRERDAHLPYGGVVYVPKGKKQVYKKAMKKFGLDLKIVEK
;
A
#
# COMPACT_ATOMS: atom_id res chain seq x y z
N MET A 1 37.63 24.89 0.25
CA MET A 1 36.27 25.39 -0.07
C MET A 1 35.33 24.21 0.10
N PHE A 2 34.79 24.00 1.29
CA PHE A 2 33.89 22.87 1.56
C PHE A 2 32.49 23.27 1.11
N SER A 3 31.98 22.61 0.07
CA SER A 3 30.60 22.73 -0.32
C SER A 3 29.72 22.21 0.82
N VAL A 4 28.95 23.12 1.41
CA VAL A 4 27.86 22.75 2.32
C VAL A 4 26.86 21.94 1.49
N LEU A 5 26.95 20.63 1.57
CA LEU A 5 25.95 19.73 1.02
C LEU A 5 24.68 19.89 1.87
N ILE A 6 23.68 20.51 1.29
CA ILE A 6 22.34 20.57 1.84
C ILE A 6 21.77 19.14 1.72
N TYR A 7 21.96 18.32 2.75
CA TYR A 7 21.56 16.90 2.79
C TYR A 7 20.07 16.69 3.12
N GLU A 8 19.21 17.49 2.51
CA GLU A 8 17.77 17.33 2.75
C GLU A 8 17.15 16.18 1.94
N THR A 9 17.76 15.82 0.82
CA THR A 9 17.15 14.85 -0.10
C THR A 9 18.22 14.13 -0.90
N ILE A 10 18.32 12.81 -0.77
CA ILE A 10 19.28 12.03 -1.56
C ILE A 10 18.72 11.83 -2.96
N ILE A 11 19.23 12.60 -3.93
CA ILE A 11 18.92 12.45 -5.34
C ILE A 11 20.21 12.11 -6.09
N LYS A 12 20.35 10.84 -6.49
CA LYS A 12 21.42 10.43 -7.43
C LYS A 12 20.90 10.53 -8.86
N SER A 13 21.79 10.89 -9.81
CA SER A 13 21.46 11.09 -11.24
C SER A 13 20.34 12.10 -11.56
N GLY A 14 19.99 13.01 -10.66
CA GLY A 14 19.04 14.09 -10.85
C GLY A 14 17.55 13.72 -11.03
N LYS A 15 17.22 12.43 -11.23
CA LYS A 15 15.86 11.98 -11.56
C LYS A 15 15.29 10.95 -10.58
N THR A 16 16.08 10.38 -9.68
CA THR A 16 15.65 9.37 -8.72
C THR A 16 15.81 9.87 -7.29
N PHE A 17 14.72 9.80 -6.52
CA PHE A 17 14.68 10.07 -5.10
C PHE A 17 15.01 8.77 -4.34
N TYR A 18 16.12 8.75 -3.62
CA TYR A 18 16.62 7.59 -2.88
C TYR A 18 16.32 7.64 -1.40
N GLY A 19 16.00 8.81 -0.87
CA GLY A 19 15.69 8.92 0.55
C GLY A 19 15.63 10.34 1.03
N TYR A 20 15.36 10.47 2.33
CA TYR A 20 15.26 11.70 3.05
C TYR A 20 15.87 11.51 4.44
N LEU A 21 16.95 12.23 4.74
CA LEU A 21 17.74 12.05 5.95
C LEU A 21 17.44 13.07 7.05
N GLU A 22 16.59 14.05 6.76
CA GLU A 22 16.32 15.10 7.71
C GLU A 22 15.30 14.75 8.79
N THR A 23 15.37 15.51 9.88
CA THR A 23 14.42 15.44 11.00
C THR A 23 13.10 16.16 10.75
N LYS A 24 12.97 16.93 9.65
CA LYS A 24 11.74 17.63 9.31
C LYS A 24 10.58 16.68 9.08
N SER A 25 9.41 17.08 9.50
CA SER A 25 8.20 16.29 9.43
C SER A 25 7.53 16.31 8.05
N SER A 26 8.00 17.13 7.11
CA SER A 26 7.42 17.21 5.77
C SER A 26 8.50 17.34 4.69
N VAL A 27 8.25 16.72 3.53
CA VAL A 27 9.12 16.82 2.37
C VAL A 27 8.29 17.01 1.09
N LYS A 28 8.76 17.90 0.23
CA LYS A 28 8.26 18.06 -1.14
C LYS A 28 9.29 17.49 -2.11
N ILE A 29 8.94 16.40 -2.79
CA ILE A 29 9.82 15.81 -3.79
C ILE A 29 10.03 16.82 -4.95
N PRO A 30 11.28 17.11 -5.36
CA PRO A 30 11.57 18.07 -6.43
C PRO A 30 10.95 17.70 -7.78
N ASN A 31 10.55 18.71 -8.55
CA ASN A 31 9.90 18.52 -9.86
C ASN A 31 10.77 17.82 -10.92
N LYS A 32 12.09 17.72 -10.73
CA LYS A 32 12.98 16.96 -11.63
C LYS A 32 12.89 15.44 -11.42
N VAL A 33 12.36 14.97 -10.28
CA VAL A 33 12.29 13.56 -9.93
C VAL A 33 11.25 12.84 -10.77
N LYS A 34 11.65 11.71 -11.35
CA LYS A 34 10.80 10.78 -12.12
C LYS A 34 10.51 9.49 -11.34
N THR A 35 11.44 9.05 -10.50
CA THR A 35 11.37 7.76 -9.80
C THR A 35 11.54 7.97 -8.31
N ILE A 36 10.70 7.35 -7.49
CA ILE A 36 10.94 7.09 -6.08
C ILE A 36 11.54 5.68 -5.99
N ALA A 37 12.74 5.57 -5.44
CA ALA A 37 13.49 4.33 -5.37
C ALA A 37 12.79 3.30 -4.45
N GLU A 38 13.21 2.06 -4.58
CA GLU A 38 12.84 1.02 -3.65
C GLU A 38 13.33 1.39 -2.24
N ARG A 39 12.46 1.18 -1.26
CA ARG A 39 12.73 1.48 0.15
C ARG A 39 13.18 2.92 0.46
N ALA A 40 12.94 3.88 -0.42
CA ALA A 40 13.42 5.26 -0.28
C ALA A 40 13.06 5.93 1.05
N LEU A 41 11.93 5.60 1.65
CA LEU A 41 11.47 6.13 2.94
C LEU A 41 11.19 5.01 3.96
N TYR A 42 11.74 3.82 3.70
CA TYR A 42 11.56 2.65 4.57
C TYR A 42 11.92 2.95 6.01
N GLY A 43 11.00 2.69 6.93
CA GLY A 43 11.21 2.87 8.37
C GLY A 43 11.39 4.31 8.85
N ASN A 44 11.22 5.32 7.99
CA ASN A 44 11.37 6.72 8.40
C ASN A 44 10.33 7.08 9.48
N LYS A 45 10.81 7.50 10.65
CA LYS A 45 9.98 7.78 11.84
C LYS A 45 9.61 9.26 11.97
N SER A 46 10.36 10.15 11.34
CA SER A 46 10.23 11.62 11.49
C SER A 46 9.24 12.20 10.50
N LEU A 47 9.20 11.68 9.27
CA LEU A 47 8.38 12.21 8.19
C LEU A 47 6.89 11.92 8.41
N LYS A 48 6.08 12.99 8.45
CA LYS A 48 4.62 12.93 8.62
C LYS A 48 3.86 13.29 7.35
N GLU A 49 4.49 14.05 6.45
CA GLU A 49 3.88 14.45 5.19
C GLU A 49 4.87 14.36 4.01
N ILE A 50 4.39 13.89 2.86
CA ILE A 50 5.15 13.92 1.62
C ILE A 50 4.26 14.42 0.47
N TYR A 51 4.82 15.35 -0.34
CA TYR A 51 4.22 15.79 -1.58
C TYR A 51 4.94 15.20 -2.79
N ILE A 52 4.22 14.44 -3.61
CA ILE A 52 4.70 13.78 -4.82
C ILE A 52 4.28 14.62 -6.04
N PRO A 53 5.22 15.19 -6.83
CA PRO A 53 4.92 16.06 -7.95
C PRO A 53 4.34 15.30 -9.15
N LYS A 54 3.83 16.07 -10.12
CA LYS A 54 3.30 15.53 -11.40
C LYS A 54 4.34 14.74 -12.21
N THR A 55 5.61 14.99 -11.99
CA THR A 55 6.73 14.40 -12.74
C THR A 55 7.08 12.97 -12.35
N VAL A 56 6.66 12.52 -11.17
CA VAL A 56 6.92 11.15 -10.72
C VAL A 56 6.06 10.17 -11.52
N THR A 57 6.75 9.30 -12.27
CA THR A 57 6.16 8.29 -13.15
C THR A 57 6.32 6.87 -12.59
N LYS A 58 7.25 6.67 -11.63
CA LYS A 58 7.55 5.36 -11.04
C LYS A 58 7.76 5.45 -9.53
N ILE A 59 7.05 4.62 -8.79
CA ILE A 59 7.26 4.35 -7.36
C ILE A 59 7.61 2.88 -7.25
N LYS A 60 8.83 2.58 -6.79
CA LYS A 60 9.32 1.21 -6.64
C LYS A 60 8.81 0.57 -5.36
N GLY A 61 9.04 -0.73 -5.21
CA GLY A 61 8.51 -1.52 -4.10
C GLY A 61 8.96 -1.03 -2.72
N GLU A 62 8.10 -1.20 -1.76
CA GLU A 62 8.34 -0.91 -0.34
C GLU A 62 8.83 0.51 0.00
N ALA A 63 8.69 1.47 -0.94
CA ALA A 63 9.22 2.83 -0.79
C ALA A 63 8.73 3.55 0.49
N PHE A 64 7.57 3.16 1.03
CA PHE A 64 6.93 3.76 2.22
C PHE A 64 6.67 2.74 3.34
N SER A 65 7.27 1.57 3.28
CA SER A 65 7.02 0.51 4.25
C SER A 65 7.58 0.87 5.63
N TYR A 66 6.90 0.38 6.68
CA TYR A 66 7.28 0.55 8.08
C TYR A 66 7.34 2.01 8.59
N MET A 67 6.76 2.96 7.87
CA MET A 67 6.56 4.33 8.39
C MET A 67 5.44 4.32 9.43
N LYS A 68 5.58 5.07 10.54
CA LYS A 68 4.57 5.10 11.61
C LYS A 68 3.29 5.83 11.20
N LYS A 69 3.43 7.07 10.71
CA LYS A 69 2.29 7.90 10.25
C LYS A 69 2.77 8.73 9.09
N ILE A 70 2.06 8.69 7.99
CA ILE A 70 2.40 9.48 6.81
C ILE A 70 1.13 9.95 6.10
N GLN A 71 1.09 11.23 5.74
CA GLN A 71 0.12 11.78 4.80
C GLN A 71 0.80 11.92 3.45
N ILE A 72 0.27 11.22 2.45
CA ILE A 72 0.79 11.29 1.09
C ILE A 72 -0.13 12.21 0.28
N LYS A 73 0.44 13.27 -0.28
CA LYS A 73 -0.22 14.17 -1.22
C LYS A 73 0.39 13.98 -2.60
N ILE A 74 -0.44 13.91 -3.63
CA ILE A 74 0.00 13.77 -5.02
C ILE A 74 -0.56 14.95 -5.81
N ALA A 75 0.26 15.56 -6.65
CA ALA A 75 -0.17 16.63 -7.54
C ALA A 75 -1.40 16.19 -8.37
N SER A 76 -2.44 17.01 -8.46
CA SER A 76 -3.68 16.73 -9.21
C SER A 76 -3.42 16.37 -10.67
N LYS A 77 -2.41 17.01 -11.29
CA LYS A 77 -1.96 16.77 -12.66
C LYS A 77 -1.02 15.56 -12.82
N ASN A 78 -0.79 14.73 -11.76
CA ASN A 78 -0.02 13.50 -11.92
C ASN A 78 -0.84 12.48 -12.73
N LYS A 79 -0.31 12.07 -13.89
CA LYS A 79 -0.97 11.15 -14.83
C LYS A 79 -0.82 9.66 -14.43
N TYR A 80 0.04 9.34 -13.46
CA TYR A 80 0.42 7.96 -13.12
C TYR A 80 -0.20 7.47 -11.83
N TYR A 81 -0.35 8.37 -10.86
CA TYR A 81 -0.82 8.03 -9.52
C TYR A 81 -1.88 9.00 -9.00
N PHE A 82 -2.68 8.52 -8.07
CA PHE A 82 -3.59 9.34 -7.28
C PHE A 82 -3.71 8.80 -5.87
N VAL A 83 -4.20 9.62 -4.94
CA VAL A 83 -4.52 9.22 -3.58
C VAL A 83 -6.02 9.08 -3.41
N SER A 84 -6.44 7.99 -2.79
CA SER A 84 -7.82 7.76 -2.35
C SER A 84 -7.82 6.98 -1.04
N LYS A 85 -8.59 7.43 -0.06
CA LYS A 85 -8.68 6.81 1.29
C LYS A 85 -7.31 6.56 1.95
N GLY A 86 -6.34 7.44 1.70
CA GLY A 86 -4.96 7.28 2.17
C GLY A 86 -4.11 6.30 1.36
N CYS A 87 -4.65 5.67 0.35
CA CYS A 87 -3.93 4.74 -0.52
C CYS A 87 -3.42 5.43 -1.78
N VAL A 88 -2.22 5.10 -2.21
CA VAL A 88 -1.68 5.48 -3.52
C VAL A 88 -1.99 4.36 -4.51
N VAL A 89 -2.65 4.72 -5.60
CA VAL A 89 -3.09 3.78 -6.64
C VAL A 89 -2.55 4.20 -7.99
N SER A 90 -2.07 3.23 -8.75
CA SER A 90 -1.68 3.42 -10.15
C SER A 90 -2.91 3.65 -11.02
N ARG A 91 -2.94 4.76 -11.77
CA ARG A 91 -4.05 5.08 -12.69
C ARG A 91 -4.16 4.08 -13.83
N ARG A 92 -3.03 3.61 -14.33
CA ARG A 92 -2.98 2.73 -15.50
C ARG A 92 -3.36 1.29 -15.19
N THR A 93 -2.89 0.77 -14.04
CA THR A 93 -3.01 -0.67 -13.76
C THR A 93 -4.01 -1.01 -12.66
N GLY A 94 -4.55 -0.01 -11.94
CA GLY A 94 -5.37 -0.26 -10.75
C GLY A 94 -4.61 -0.93 -9.60
N ARG A 95 -3.25 -0.95 -9.67
CA ARG A 95 -2.42 -1.54 -8.63
C ARG A 95 -2.39 -0.65 -7.39
N LEU A 96 -2.57 -1.26 -6.22
CA LEU A 96 -2.27 -0.63 -4.95
C LEU A 96 -0.74 -0.51 -4.80
N VAL A 97 -0.25 0.72 -4.58
CA VAL A 97 1.18 1.01 -4.41
C VAL A 97 1.53 1.25 -2.96
N VAL A 98 0.72 2.06 -2.27
CA VAL A 98 0.86 2.34 -0.84
C VAL A 98 -0.51 2.28 -0.18
N ALA A 99 -0.60 1.63 0.97
CA ALA A 99 -1.74 1.70 1.87
C ALA A 99 -1.31 2.37 3.18
N VAL A 100 -1.97 3.46 3.55
CA VAL A 100 -1.75 4.10 4.86
C VAL A 100 -2.82 3.61 5.83
N ILE A 101 -2.37 2.99 6.92
CA ILE A 101 -3.22 2.48 7.99
C ILE A 101 -3.74 3.65 8.82
N LYS A 102 -5.05 3.76 8.94
CA LYS A 102 -5.72 4.78 9.76
C LYS A 102 -6.59 4.11 10.82
N LYS A 103 -6.43 4.50 12.07
CA LYS A 103 -7.18 3.89 13.19
C LYS A 103 -7.18 2.36 13.12
N ARG A 104 -5.99 1.75 12.87
CA ARG A 104 -5.78 0.30 12.72
C ARG A 104 -6.59 -0.35 11.57
N ILE A 105 -7.07 0.45 10.61
CA ILE A 105 -7.89 -0.03 9.48
C ILE A 105 -7.25 0.39 8.16
N ILE A 106 -7.22 -0.56 7.21
CA ILE A 106 -6.94 -0.30 5.80
C ILE A 106 -8.26 -0.37 5.04
N THR A 107 -8.64 0.71 4.37
CA THR A 107 -9.74 0.70 3.40
C THR A 107 -9.17 0.83 2.01
N ILE A 108 -9.14 -0.28 1.26
CA ILE A 108 -8.64 -0.30 -0.11
C ILE A 108 -9.68 0.34 -1.03
N PRO A 109 -9.30 1.35 -1.86
CA PRO A 109 -10.23 2.06 -2.74
C PRO A 109 -10.85 1.18 -3.82
N GLU A 110 -12.06 1.54 -4.26
CA GLU A 110 -12.78 0.82 -5.32
C GLU A 110 -12.06 0.82 -6.69
N LYS A 111 -11.08 1.69 -6.90
CA LYS A 111 -10.25 1.69 -8.11
C LYS A 111 -9.13 0.63 -8.10
N VAL A 112 -8.92 -0.07 -6.99
CA VAL A 112 -7.93 -1.13 -6.90
C VAL A 112 -8.50 -2.44 -7.43
N THR A 113 -7.83 -2.99 -8.42
CA THR A 113 -8.21 -4.28 -9.04
C THR A 113 -7.19 -5.38 -8.77
N VAL A 114 -5.98 -5.00 -8.36
CA VAL A 114 -4.85 -5.91 -8.17
C VAL A 114 -4.05 -5.55 -6.92
N LEU A 115 -3.77 -6.55 -6.10
CA LEU A 115 -2.78 -6.52 -5.04
C LEU A 115 -1.54 -7.29 -5.50
N LYS A 116 -0.38 -6.65 -5.46
CA LYS A 116 0.86 -7.18 -6.01
C LYS A 116 2.02 -6.93 -5.06
N GLU A 117 3.06 -7.72 -5.16
CA GLU A 117 4.31 -7.54 -4.40
C GLU A 117 4.85 -6.09 -4.45
N GLY A 118 5.59 -5.70 -3.43
CA GLY A 118 6.13 -4.34 -3.31
C GLY A 118 5.07 -3.27 -3.00
N THR A 119 3.86 -3.67 -2.56
CA THR A 119 2.91 -2.75 -1.93
C THR A 119 3.47 -2.30 -0.59
N SER A 120 3.55 -0.98 -0.38
CA SER A 120 3.99 -0.43 0.90
C SER A 120 2.83 -0.31 1.87
N PHE A 121 3.07 -0.68 3.13
CA PHE A 121 2.13 -0.45 4.23
C PHE A 121 2.76 0.49 5.24
N ALA A 122 2.08 1.58 5.55
CA ALA A 122 2.51 2.60 6.49
C ALA A 122 1.41 2.88 7.51
N GLY A 123 1.77 3.23 8.74
CA GLY A 123 0.81 3.62 9.78
C GLY A 123 0.73 2.68 10.98
N GLY A 124 1.62 1.70 11.10
CA GLY A 124 1.72 0.80 12.25
C GLY A 124 0.82 -0.43 12.16
N GLU A 125 0.19 -0.80 13.26
CA GLU A 125 -0.61 -2.02 13.37
C GLU A 125 -1.95 -1.95 12.62
N CYS A 126 -2.42 -3.10 12.16
CA CYS A 126 -3.66 -3.21 11.39
C CYS A 126 -4.54 -4.33 11.94
N ASP A 127 -5.79 -4.00 12.32
CA ASP A 127 -6.79 -4.96 12.80
C ASP A 127 -7.80 -5.34 11.72
N LYS A 128 -7.91 -4.53 10.68
CA LYS A 128 -8.95 -4.73 9.67
C LYS A 128 -8.49 -4.28 8.30
N ILE A 129 -8.75 -5.12 7.30
CA ILE A 129 -8.58 -4.77 5.89
C ILE A 129 -9.93 -4.88 5.20
N ILE A 130 -10.35 -3.79 4.55
CA ILE A 130 -11.58 -3.74 3.76
C ILE A 130 -11.20 -3.75 2.29
N PHE A 131 -11.51 -4.87 1.62
CA PHE A 131 -11.28 -5.08 0.19
C PHE A 131 -12.45 -4.56 -0.64
N PRO A 132 -12.18 -3.87 -1.77
CA PRO A 132 -13.20 -3.30 -2.63
C PRO A 132 -13.95 -4.35 -3.44
N LYS A 133 -15.09 -3.96 -4.02
CA LYS A 133 -15.84 -4.82 -4.97
C LYS A 133 -15.04 -5.10 -6.24
N THR A 134 -14.13 -4.22 -6.61
CA THR A 134 -13.35 -4.25 -7.84
C THR A 134 -12.12 -5.14 -7.78
N LEU A 135 -11.74 -5.66 -6.61
CA LEU A 135 -10.56 -6.52 -6.48
C LEU A 135 -10.75 -7.82 -7.24
N LYS A 136 -9.86 -8.06 -8.23
CA LYS A 136 -9.90 -9.24 -9.10
C LYS A 136 -8.81 -10.25 -8.78
N LYS A 137 -7.59 -9.77 -8.43
CA LYS A 137 -6.40 -10.63 -8.29
C LYS A 137 -5.56 -10.25 -7.08
N VAL A 138 -4.99 -11.28 -6.46
CA VAL A 138 -4.00 -11.15 -5.39
C VAL A 138 -2.78 -11.97 -5.79
N TYR A 139 -1.62 -11.32 -5.86
CA TYR A 139 -0.32 -11.94 -6.15
C TYR A 139 0.47 -12.19 -4.86
N SER A 140 1.50 -13.02 -4.94
CA SER A 140 2.40 -13.32 -3.83
C SER A 140 3.05 -12.06 -3.23
N TYR A 141 3.40 -12.14 -1.97
CA TYR A 141 4.16 -11.11 -1.23
C TYR A 141 3.58 -9.68 -1.26
N TRP A 142 2.28 -9.51 -1.51
CA TRP A 142 1.67 -8.19 -1.53
C TRP A 142 1.63 -7.53 -0.13
N ASN A 143 1.67 -8.33 0.92
CA ASN A 143 1.47 -7.91 2.32
C ASN A 143 2.71 -8.06 3.20
N THR A 144 3.91 -8.15 2.64
CA THR A 144 5.17 -8.40 3.38
C THR A 144 5.46 -7.40 4.48
N SER A 145 4.95 -6.18 4.37
CA SER A 145 5.15 -5.13 5.37
C SER A 145 4.02 -5.04 6.42
N LEU A 146 3.03 -5.90 6.37
CA LEU A 146 2.04 -6.03 7.44
C LEU A 146 2.63 -6.96 8.49
N ASN A 147 2.83 -6.46 9.71
CA ASN A 147 3.19 -7.32 10.82
C ASN A 147 2.15 -8.43 10.95
N SER A 148 2.61 -9.63 11.26
CA SER A 148 1.82 -10.85 11.43
C SER A 148 0.88 -10.78 12.63
N ALA A 149 -0.04 -9.83 12.64
CA ALA A 149 -1.13 -9.84 13.61
C ALA A 149 -2.02 -11.04 13.28
N SER A 150 -2.09 -12.00 14.19
CA SER A 150 -2.86 -13.24 14.06
C SER A 150 -4.36 -13.05 13.90
N ASP A 151 -4.89 -11.84 14.13
CA ASP A 151 -6.33 -11.59 14.26
C ASP A 151 -6.88 -10.51 13.32
N ILE A 152 -6.24 -10.28 12.17
CA ILE A 152 -6.71 -9.28 11.20
C ILE A 152 -8.08 -9.69 10.64
N LYS A 153 -9.08 -8.82 10.78
CA LYS A 153 -10.41 -9.00 10.17
C LYS A 153 -10.36 -8.65 8.69
N LEU A 154 -10.62 -9.62 7.82
CA LEU A 154 -10.66 -9.43 6.37
C LEU A 154 -12.10 -9.21 5.92
N VAL A 155 -12.41 -8.06 5.34
CA VAL A 155 -13.77 -7.70 4.90
C VAL A 155 -13.80 -7.58 3.39
N PHE A 156 -14.46 -8.52 2.72
CA PHE A 156 -14.64 -8.49 1.27
C PHE A 156 -16.00 -7.90 0.91
N LYS A 157 -16.02 -6.89 0.05
CA LYS A 157 -17.24 -6.28 -0.49
C LYS A 157 -17.71 -6.93 -1.79
N SER A 158 -16.84 -7.68 -2.47
CA SER A 158 -17.17 -8.36 -3.71
C SER A 158 -18.07 -9.57 -3.47
N LYS A 159 -19.01 -9.84 -4.38
CA LYS A 159 -19.76 -11.10 -4.43
C LYS A 159 -18.91 -12.25 -5.00
N VAL A 160 -17.80 -11.93 -5.66
CA VAL A 160 -16.86 -12.88 -6.26
C VAL A 160 -15.53 -12.75 -5.53
N PRO A 161 -14.96 -13.83 -4.99
CA PRO A 161 -13.64 -13.77 -4.35
C PRO A 161 -12.56 -13.46 -5.39
N PRO A 162 -11.46 -12.80 -4.98
CA PRO A 162 -10.35 -12.55 -5.88
C PRO A 162 -9.65 -13.87 -6.27
N VAL A 163 -9.09 -13.88 -7.47
CA VAL A 163 -8.26 -14.99 -7.94
C VAL A 163 -6.92 -14.96 -7.22
N ARG A 164 -6.51 -16.09 -6.68
CA ARG A 164 -5.16 -16.32 -6.16
C ARG A 164 -4.21 -16.57 -7.33
N GLU A 165 -3.24 -15.72 -7.47
CA GLU A 165 -2.09 -15.99 -8.36
C GLU A 165 -0.99 -16.61 -7.52
N ARG A 166 -0.16 -17.51 -8.11
CA ARG A 166 0.93 -18.29 -7.48
C ARG A 166 1.27 -17.85 -6.05
N ASP A 167 1.38 -18.73 -5.12
CA ASP A 167 1.84 -18.51 -3.73
C ASP A 167 1.33 -17.25 -3.01
N ALA A 168 0.24 -16.67 -3.52
CA ALA A 168 -0.36 -15.50 -2.90
C ALA A 168 -0.95 -15.88 -1.54
N HIS A 169 -0.59 -15.09 -0.53
CA HIS A 169 -1.14 -15.22 0.81
C HIS A 169 -1.95 -13.97 1.16
N LEU A 170 -3.06 -14.16 1.83
CA LEU A 170 -3.72 -13.11 2.58
C LEU A 170 -3.11 -13.07 3.98
N PRO A 171 -3.19 -11.94 4.70
CA PRO A 171 -2.76 -11.90 6.09
C PRO A 171 -3.43 -13.04 6.87
N TYR A 172 -2.69 -13.69 7.75
CA TYR A 172 -3.25 -14.66 8.68
C TYR A 172 -4.25 -13.91 9.55
N GLY A 173 -5.53 -14.13 9.31
CA GLY A 173 -6.61 -13.38 9.93
C GLY A 173 -7.50 -14.25 10.81
N GLY A 174 -8.16 -13.64 11.80
CA GLY A 174 -9.11 -14.34 12.65
C GLY A 174 -10.45 -14.62 11.96
N VAL A 175 -10.99 -13.64 11.24
CA VAL A 175 -12.34 -13.74 10.63
C VAL A 175 -12.41 -13.09 9.27
N VAL A 176 -13.04 -13.78 8.34
CA VAL A 176 -13.36 -13.26 6.99
C VAL A 176 -14.84 -12.89 6.91
N TYR A 177 -15.13 -11.64 6.63
CA TYR A 177 -16.49 -11.15 6.40
C TYR A 177 -16.77 -11.05 4.91
N VAL A 178 -17.90 -11.59 4.46
CA VAL A 178 -18.28 -11.66 3.05
C VAL A 178 -19.74 -11.24 2.85
N PRO A 179 -20.15 -10.85 1.63
CA PRO A 179 -21.53 -10.53 1.34
C PRO A 179 -22.48 -11.72 1.60
N LYS A 180 -23.71 -11.41 2.01
CA LYS A 180 -24.77 -12.41 2.24
C LYS A 180 -24.93 -13.39 1.07
N GLY A 181 -25.09 -14.67 1.36
CA GLY A 181 -25.20 -15.75 0.37
C GLY A 181 -23.87 -16.13 -0.31
N LYS A 182 -22.70 -15.68 0.20
CA LYS A 182 -21.39 -15.92 -0.42
C LYS A 182 -20.42 -16.75 0.42
N LYS A 183 -20.86 -17.23 1.58
CA LYS A 183 -20.04 -18.01 2.50
C LYS A 183 -19.34 -19.20 1.83
N GLN A 184 -20.06 -20.01 1.09
CA GLN A 184 -19.50 -21.24 0.49
C GLN A 184 -18.47 -20.96 -0.61
N VAL A 185 -18.73 -19.99 -1.50
CA VAL A 185 -17.78 -19.63 -2.56
C VAL A 185 -16.51 -19.03 -1.98
N TYR A 186 -16.61 -18.23 -0.91
CA TYR A 186 -15.46 -17.70 -0.22
C TYR A 186 -14.71 -18.77 0.58
N LYS A 187 -15.40 -19.72 1.23
CA LYS A 187 -14.77 -20.87 1.91
C LYS A 187 -13.87 -21.64 0.95
N LYS A 188 -14.38 -21.97 -0.24
CA LYS A 188 -13.59 -22.63 -1.30
C LYS A 188 -12.39 -21.79 -1.77
N ALA A 189 -12.57 -20.48 -1.89
CA ALA A 189 -11.49 -19.58 -2.30
C ALA A 189 -10.43 -19.43 -1.21
N MET A 190 -10.81 -19.26 0.06
CA MET A 190 -9.87 -19.08 1.19
C MET A 190 -8.99 -20.33 1.39
N LYS A 191 -9.52 -21.54 1.17
CA LYS A 191 -8.71 -22.77 1.16
C LYS A 191 -7.57 -22.70 0.14
N LYS A 192 -7.81 -22.11 -1.05
CA LYS A 192 -6.75 -21.91 -2.05
C LYS A 192 -5.67 -20.94 -1.58
N PHE A 193 -5.97 -20.01 -0.68
CA PHE A 193 -4.98 -19.15 -0.03
C PHE A 193 -4.28 -19.80 1.17
N GLY A 194 -4.56 -21.08 1.45
CA GLY A 194 -4.00 -21.79 2.61
C GLY A 194 -4.62 -21.35 3.94
N LEU A 195 -5.81 -20.76 3.89
CA LEU A 195 -6.49 -20.23 5.07
C LEU A 195 -7.73 -21.06 5.40
N ASP A 196 -7.77 -21.60 6.61
CA ASP A 196 -8.98 -22.18 7.21
C ASP A 196 -9.50 -21.22 8.27
N LEU A 197 -10.26 -20.23 7.82
CA LEU A 197 -10.72 -19.13 8.67
C LEU A 197 -12.23 -19.17 8.87
N LYS A 198 -12.67 -18.64 10.01
CA LYS A 198 -14.10 -18.41 10.28
C LYS A 198 -14.64 -17.41 9.26
N ILE A 199 -15.63 -17.82 8.46
CA ILE A 199 -16.31 -16.96 7.49
C ILE A 199 -17.68 -16.57 7.98
N VAL A 200 -17.94 -15.26 8.00
CA VAL A 200 -19.18 -14.64 8.49
C VAL A 200 -19.80 -13.83 7.34
N GLU A 201 -21.09 -13.98 7.13
CA GLU A 201 -21.87 -13.19 6.18
C GLU A 201 -22.35 -11.89 6.81
N LYS A 202 -22.31 -10.82 6.04
CA LYS A 202 -22.82 -9.49 6.41
C LYS A 202 -23.62 -8.87 5.27
#